data_2ce8fee919f5e937dd4e6d57c615727f
#
_entry.id   2ce8fee919f5e937dd4e6d57c615727f
#
_cell.length_a   1.000
_cell.length_b   1.000
_cell.length_c   1.000
_cell.angle_alpha   90.00
_cell.angle_beta   90.00
_cell.angle_gamma   90.00
#
_symmetry.space_group_name_H-M   'P 1'
#
loop_
_entity.id
_entity.type
_entity.pdbx_description
1 polymer ?
#
loop_
_entity_poly.entity_id
_entity_poly.type
_entity_poly.pdbx_seq_one_letter_code
_entity_poly.pdbx_strand_id
1 'polypeptide(L)'
;MICFPNAKINLGLNVVSKRPDGYHNIETIFYPIPVKDALEIVASDRTCFTQTGIPVDAPQEKNLVIKALNALKTRYKIPPLEIHLLKAIPFGAGLGGGSADAAFMLKLVNDFCGLDIHPDELEAIASTIGADCPFFIRNTPVFATGTGNQFEPVDLSLKDYYLCLVKPDVAVSTPEAYSMVTPAAPETSLKEIIRLPVSEWKERMVNDFERSVFPRHPVIERIKDTLYEGGALYAAMSGSGSSVFGLFEKPTHFKEQSLFSDCFLWEGQLS
;
A
#
# COMPACT_ATOMS: atom_id res chain seq x y z
N MET A 1 16.40 0.11 -18.10
CA MET A 1 15.27 -0.78 -17.83
C MET A 1 14.28 -0.04 -16.96
N ILE A 2 12.97 -0.16 -17.23
CA ILE A 2 11.91 0.56 -16.50
C ILE A 2 10.88 -0.43 -15.97
N CYS A 3 10.31 -0.14 -14.80
CA CYS A 3 9.16 -0.83 -14.22
C CYS A 3 8.18 0.16 -13.60
N PHE A 4 7.01 -0.33 -13.20
CA PHE A 4 5.92 0.50 -12.68
C PHE A 4 5.45 -0.04 -11.32
N PRO A 5 6.11 0.36 -10.21
CA PRO A 5 5.71 0.00 -8.86
C PRO A 5 4.26 0.42 -8.61
N ASN A 6 3.43 -0.51 -8.19
CA ASN A 6 2.01 -0.24 -7.92
C ASN A 6 1.72 -0.14 -6.43
N ALA A 7 0.66 0.59 -6.08
CA ALA A 7 0.16 0.69 -4.73
C ALA A 7 -0.59 -0.58 -4.27
N LYS A 8 -0.92 -0.64 -2.99
CA LYS A 8 -1.86 -1.61 -2.39
C LYS A 8 -2.94 -0.88 -1.59
N ILE A 9 -4.05 -1.54 -1.35
CA ILE A 9 -5.02 -1.17 -0.32
C ILE A 9 -5.10 -2.26 0.75
N ASN A 10 -5.64 -1.88 1.92
CA ASN A 10 -6.00 -2.82 2.96
C ASN A 10 -7.51 -3.07 2.90
N LEU A 11 -7.92 -4.29 2.60
CA LEU A 11 -9.31 -4.72 2.71
C LEU A 11 -9.53 -5.23 4.13
N GLY A 12 -10.14 -4.38 4.95
CA GLY A 12 -10.21 -4.57 6.39
C GLY A 12 -8.85 -4.46 7.10
N LEU A 13 -8.89 -4.16 8.38
CA LEU A 13 -7.73 -4.22 9.28
C LEU A 13 -8.24 -4.37 10.71
N ASN A 14 -7.93 -5.51 11.34
CA ASN A 14 -8.25 -5.77 12.73
C ASN A 14 -6.98 -5.74 13.58
N VAL A 15 -6.99 -5.04 14.70
CA VAL A 15 -5.92 -5.05 15.69
C VAL A 15 -6.24 -6.14 16.72
N VAL A 16 -5.61 -7.30 16.54
CA VAL A 16 -6.01 -8.54 17.24
C VAL A 16 -5.54 -8.61 18.69
N SER A 17 -4.28 -8.21 18.93
CA SER A 17 -3.68 -8.28 20.27
C SER A 17 -2.46 -7.36 20.41
N LYS A 18 -2.15 -6.97 21.64
CA LYS A 18 -0.91 -6.26 21.97
C LYS A 18 0.18 -7.26 22.33
N ARG A 19 1.39 -7.03 21.81
CA ARG A 19 2.56 -7.89 22.00
C ARG A 19 3.43 -7.39 23.15
N PRO A 20 4.25 -8.26 23.77
CA PRO A 20 5.20 -7.85 24.82
C PRO A 20 6.27 -6.85 24.34
N ASP A 21 6.60 -6.84 23.04
CA ASP A 21 7.57 -5.93 22.43
C ASP A 21 6.98 -4.52 22.15
N GLY A 22 5.72 -4.27 22.54
CA GLY A 22 5.02 -3.00 22.37
C GLY A 22 4.31 -2.85 21.03
N TYR A 23 4.53 -3.74 20.07
CA TYR A 23 3.80 -3.81 18.81
C TYR A 23 2.43 -4.51 18.97
N HIS A 24 1.67 -4.57 17.89
CA HIS A 24 0.38 -5.25 17.86
C HIS A 24 0.37 -6.35 16.80
N ASN A 25 -0.33 -7.44 17.10
CA ASN A 25 -0.72 -8.37 16.06
C ASN A 25 -1.95 -7.81 15.35
N ILE A 26 -1.90 -7.81 14.05
CA ILE A 26 -3.01 -7.39 13.19
C ILE A 26 -3.40 -8.51 12.25
N GLU A 27 -4.58 -8.41 11.65
CA GLU A 27 -4.94 -9.12 10.43
C GLU A 27 -5.50 -8.14 9.41
N THR A 28 -5.13 -8.30 8.16
CA THR A 28 -5.60 -7.49 7.03
C THR A 28 -5.43 -8.25 5.73
N ILE A 29 -6.18 -7.87 4.69
CA ILE A 29 -5.91 -8.34 3.32
C ILE A 29 -5.18 -7.23 2.58
N PHE A 30 -3.99 -7.51 2.05
CA PHE A 30 -3.34 -6.63 1.08
C PHE A 30 -3.80 -6.97 -0.32
N TYR A 31 -4.27 -5.98 -1.03
CA TYR A 31 -4.70 -6.10 -2.42
C TYR A 31 -3.94 -5.09 -3.31
N PRO A 32 -3.21 -5.53 -4.34
CA PRO A 32 -2.49 -4.63 -5.25
C PRO A 32 -3.50 -3.86 -6.12
N ILE A 33 -3.23 -2.57 -6.35
CA ILE A 33 -4.10 -1.71 -7.16
C ILE A 33 -3.29 -1.00 -8.27
N PRO A 34 -3.90 -0.61 -9.40
CA PRO A 34 -3.18 -0.10 -10.57
C PRO A 34 -2.80 1.39 -10.50
N VAL A 35 -2.65 1.95 -9.29
CA VAL A 35 -2.04 3.27 -9.07
C VAL A 35 -0.53 3.07 -9.03
N LYS A 36 0.23 3.71 -9.92
CA LYS A 36 1.63 3.34 -10.17
C LYS A 36 2.57 4.53 -10.14
N ASP A 37 3.75 4.29 -9.59
CA ASP A 37 4.95 5.09 -9.83
C ASP A 37 5.67 4.59 -11.10
N ALA A 38 6.75 5.25 -11.51
CA ALA A 38 7.66 4.72 -12.52
C ALA A 38 9.10 4.75 -11.97
N LEU A 39 9.81 3.63 -12.12
CA LEU A 39 11.17 3.45 -11.67
C LEU A 39 12.03 2.97 -12.83
N GLU A 40 13.06 3.73 -13.18
CA GLU A 40 14.02 3.39 -14.23
C GLU A 40 15.42 3.28 -13.67
N ILE A 41 16.18 2.33 -14.19
CA ILE A 41 17.64 2.22 -13.98
C ILE A 41 18.36 2.14 -15.31
N VAL A 42 19.51 2.82 -15.38
CA VAL A 42 20.40 2.85 -16.54
C VAL A 42 21.82 2.59 -16.07
N ALA A 43 22.64 1.90 -16.90
CA ALA A 43 24.06 1.76 -16.63
C ALA A 43 24.74 3.14 -16.64
N SER A 44 25.66 3.38 -15.68
CA SER A 44 26.33 4.67 -15.53
C SER A 44 27.75 4.48 -14.98
N ASP A 45 28.60 5.49 -15.09
CA ASP A 45 29.94 5.48 -14.49
C ASP A 45 29.91 5.78 -12.98
N ARG A 46 28.80 6.34 -12.47
CA ARG A 46 28.58 6.65 -11.06
C ARG A 46 27.13 6.38 -10.67
N THR A 47 26.92 5.97 -9.44
CA THR A 47 25.54 5.83 -8.91
C THR A 47 24.98 7.22 -8.61
N CYS A 48 23.83 7.55 -9.21
CA CYS A 48 23.05 8.74 -8.91
C CYS A 48 21.55 8.39 -8.82
N PHE A 49 20.80 9.22 -8.10
CA PHE A 49 19.35 9.06 -7.90
C PHE A 49 18.66 10.38 -8.12
N THR A 50 17.65 10.38 -8.94
CA THR A 50 16.79 11.54 -9.22
C THR A 50 15.34 11.15 -8.96
N GLN A 51 14.65 11.97 -8.17
CA GLN A 51 13.21 11.82 -7.91
C GLN A 51 12.47 13.02 -8.48
N THR A 52 11.35 12.75 -9.15
CA THR A 52 10.40 13.73 -9.70
C THR A 52 8.97 13.37 -9.31
N GLY A 53 7.99 14.19 -9.69
CA GLY A 53 6.58 14.00 -9.35
C GLY A 53 6.25 14.52 -7.96
N ILE A 54 5.45 13.77 -7.18
CA ILE A 54 5.06 14.17 -5.82
C ILE A 54 6.30 14.30 -4.95
N PRO A 55 6.55 15.48 -4.33
CA PRO A 55 7.71 15.68 -3.49
C PRO A 55 7.64 14.80 -2.24
N VAL A 56 8.79 14.21 -1.87
CA VAL A 56 8.97 13.49 -0.61
C VAL A 56 10.00 14.26 0.19
N ASP A 57 9.58 14.87 1.29
CA ASP A 57 10.47 15.64 2.18
C ASP A 57 11.25 14.67 3.08
N ALA A 58 12.25 14.03 2.49
CA ALA A 58 13.16 13.15 3.20
C ALA A 58 14.55 13.15 2.56
N PRO A 59 15.63 13.05 3.35
CA PRO A 59 16.97 12.88 2.80
C PRO A 59 17.06 11.68 1.87
N GLN A 60 17.82 11.83 0.79
CA GLN A 60 17.96 10.80 -0.26
C GLN A 60 18.39 9.43 0.30
N GLU A 61 19.26 9.42 1.32
CA GLU A 61 19.77 8.20 1.96
C GLU A 61 18.68 7.42 2.71
N LYS A 62 17.59 8.10 3.09
CA LYS A 62 16.42 7.49 3.73
C LYS A 62 15.43 6.92 2.72
N ASN A 63 15.58 7.23 1.43
CA ASN A 63 14.71 6.68 0.38
C ASN A 63 14.83 5.16 0.32
N LEU A 64 13.69 4.47 0.30
CA LEU A 64 13.67 3.00 0.33
C LEU A 64 14.24 2.36 -0.95
N VAL A 65 14.20 3.05 -2.09
CA VAL A 65 14.87 2.62 -3.33
C VAL A 65 16.39 2.54 -3.13
N ILE A 66 16.98 3.54 -2.47
CA ILE A 66 18.41 3.56 -2.16
C ILE A 66 18.77 2.50 -1.13
N LYS A 67 17.93 2.29 -0.11
CA LYS A 67 18.12 1.19 0.85
C LYS A 67 18.07 -0.17 0.16
N ALA A 68 17.16 -0.37 -0.79
CA ALA A 68 17.04 -1.60 -1.56
C ALA A 68 18.31 -1.86 -2.40
N LEU A 69 18.80 -0.86 -3.12
CA LEU A 69 20.07 -0.98 -3.85
C LEU A 69 21.24 -1.33 -2.91
N ASN A 70 21.34 -0.63 -1.79
CA ASN A 70 22.43 -0.87 -0.83
C ASN A 70 22.33 -2.27 -0.21
N ALA A 71 21.14 -2.78 0.09
CA ALA A 71 20.94 -4.14 0.58
C ALA A 71 21.45 -5.20 -0.43
N LEU A 72 21.21 -5.00 -1.73
CA LEU A 72 21.78 -5.86 -2.77
C LEU A 72 23.31 -5.72 -2.87
N LYS A 73 23.84 -4.50 -2.81
CA LYS A 73 25.29 -4.24 -2.89
C LYS A 73 26.10 -4.88 -1.76
N THR A 74 25.49 -5.21 -0.61
CA THR A 74 26.17 -5.95 0.47
C THR A 74 26.40 -7.42 0.12
N ARG A 75 25.67 -7.97 -0.84
CA ARG A 75 25.67 -9.39 -1.18
C ARG A 75 26.15 -9.68 -2.61
N TYR A 76 25.92 -8.72 -3.52
CA TYR A 76 26.16 -8.89 -4.95
C TYR A 76 27.00 -7.74 -5.50
N LYS A 77 27.77 -8.03 -6.55
CA LYS A 77 28.53 -7.02 -7.28
C LYS A 77 27.61 -6.29 -8.26
N ILE A 78 27.07 -5.14 -7.84
CA ILE A 78 26.19 -4.30 -8.64
C ILE A 78 27.02 -3.15 -9.24
N PRO A 79 26.97 -2.93 -10.57
CA PRO A 79 27.63 -1.80 -11.20
C PRO A 79 27.01 -0.47 -10.77
N PRO A 80 27.68 0.67 -11.03
CA PRO A 80 27.07 1.96 -10.84
C PRO A 80 25.83 2.13 -11.72
N LEU A 81 24.75 2.69 -11.16
CA LEU A 81 23.44 2.86 -11.80
C LEU A 81 22.97 4.30 -11.69
N GLU A 82 22.46 4.84 -12.77
CA GLU A 82 21.59 6.02 -12.73
C GLU A 82 20.16 5.58 -12.53
N ILE A 83 19.49 6.17 -11.52
CA ILE A 83 18.18 5.75 -11.02
C ILE A 83 17.24 6.95 -11.12
N HIS A 84 16.11 6.76 -11.80
CA HIS A 84 15.05 7.76 -11.91
C HIS A 84 13.75 7.22 -11.31
N LEU A 85 13.19 7.95 -10.35
CA LEU A 85 11.91 7.64 -9.71
C LEU A 85 10.92 8.78 -9.97
N LEU A 86 9.83 8.48 -10.67
CA LEU A 86 8.67 9.36 -10.77
C LEU A 86 7.62 8.94 -9.74
N LYS A 87 7.38 9.79 -8.74
CA LYS A 87 6.36 9.56 -7.71
C LYS A 87 5.01 10.09 -8.16
N ALA A 88 4.04 9.21 -8.29
CA ALA A 88 2.63 9.50 -8.53
C ALA A 88 1.72 8.93 -7.43
N ILE A 89 2.20 7.92 -6.67
CA ILE A 89 1.50 7.40 -5.48
C ILE A 89 1.75 8.36 -4.31
N PRO A 90 0.69 8.89 -3.65
CA PRO A 90 0.83 9.76 -2.49
C PRO A 90 1.65 9.13 -1.36
N PHE A 91 2.54 9.92 -0.76
CA PHE A 91 3.35 9.48 0.38
C PHE A 91 2.57 9.52 1.69
N GLY A 92 2.84 8.58 2.62
CA GLY A 92 2.21 8.55 3.95
C GLY A 92 0.70 8.36 3.91
N ALA A 93 0.20 7.63 2.93
CA ALA A 93 -1.22 7.55 2.57
C ALA A 93 -1.87 6.18 2.86
N GLY A 94 -1.17 5.25 3.52
CA GLY A 94 -1.66 3.88 3.73
C GLY A 94 -1.58 2.97 2.49
N LEU A 95 -0.91 3.42 1.41
CA LEU A 95 -0.89 2.77 0.09
C LEU A 95 0.36 1.93 -0.19
N GLY A 96 1.36 1.94 0.68
CA GLY A 96 2.58 1.16 0.53
C GLY A 96 3.52 1.62 -0.61
N GLY A 97 3.34 2.83 -1.18
CA GLY A 97 4.08 3.27 -2.37
C GLY A 97 5.60 3.20 -2.23
N GLY A 98 6.18 3.68 -1.12
CA GLY A 98 7.62 3.60 -0.90
C GLY A 98 8.13 2.16 -0.75
N SER A 99 7.33 1.27 -0.16
CA SER A 99 7.64 -0.16 -0.04
C SER A 99 7.57 -0.86 -1.40
N ALA A 100 6.62 -0.44 -2.25
CA ALA A 100 6.54 -0.89 -3.63
C ALA A 100 7.79 -0.48 -4.42
N ASP A 101 8.18 0.79 -4.35
CA ASP A 101 9.39 1.29 -5.02
C ASP A 101 10.62 0.47 -4.64
N ALA A 102 10.78 0.16 -3.33
CA ALA A 102 11.91 -0.64 -2.85
C ALA A 102 11.89 -2.08 -3.38
N ALA A 103 10.74 -2.74 -3.31
CA ALA A 103 10.60 -4.12 -3.78
C ALA A 103 10.80 -4.22 -5.29
N PHE A 104 10.26 -3.27 -6.06
CA PHE A 104 10.46 -3.21 -7.49
C PHE A 104 11.92 -2.86 -7.84
N MET A 105 12.62 -2.05 -7.04
CA MET A 105 14.07 -1.83 -7.21
C MET A 105 14.86 -3.12 -7.04
N LEU A 106 14.53 -3.95 -6.03
CA LEU A 106 15.17 -5.26 -5.87
C LEU A 106 14.97 -6.14 -7.11
N LYS A 107 13.74 -6.25 -7.60
CA LYS A 107 13.41 -7.02 -8.82
C LYS A 107 14.10 -6.46 -10.04
N LEU A 108 14.04 -5.14 -10.23
CA LEU A 108 14.61 -4.46 -11.40
C LEU A 108 16.12 -4.65 -11.49
N VAL A 109 16.84 -4.54 -10.36
CA VAL A 109 18.30 -4.78 -10.30
C VAL A 109 18.62 -6.26 -10.50
N ASN A 110 17.81 -7.16 -9.92
CA ASN A 110 17.94 -8.60 -10.15
C ASN A 110 17.92 -8.94 -11.64
N ASP A 111 16.92 -8.43 -12.35
CA ASP A 111 16.73 -8.66 -13.79
C ASP A 111 17.81 -7.95 -14.61
N PHE A 112 18.12 -6.69 -14.31
CA PHE A 112 19.10 -5.89 -15.04
C PHE A 112 20.51 -6.45 -14.97
N CYS A 113 20.90 -7.00 -13.81
CA CYS A 113 22.23 -7.55 -13.57
C CYS A 113 22.31 -9.07 -13.81
N GLY A 114 21.18 -9.74 -14.10
CA GLY A 114 21.13 -11.20 -14.29
C GLY A 114 21.57 -11.96 -13.04
N LEU A 115 21.09 -11.56 -11.85
CA LEU A 115 21.56 -12.12 -10.58
C LEU A 115 20.87 -13.45 -10.24
N ASP A 116 19.76 -13.79 -10.89
CA ASP A 116 18.96 -15.01 -10.69
C ASP A 116 18.56 -15.26 -9.22
N ILE A 117 18.30 -14.17 -8.46
CA ILE A 117 17.88 -14.27 -7.06
C ILE A 117 16.44 -14.78 -7.01
N HIS A 118 16.24 -15.87 -6.27
CA HIS A 118 14.91 -16.47 -6.09
C HIS A 118 13.95 -15.50 -5.35
N PRO A 119 12.64 -15.49 -5.66
CA PRO A 119 11.67 -14.63 -4.98
C PRO A 119 11.69 -14.72 -3.45
N ASP A 120 11.88 -15.90 -2.87
CA ASP A 120 11.97 -16.07 -1.40
C ASP A 120 13.16 -15.32 -0.79
N GLU A 121 14.29 -15.29 -1.49
CA GLU A 121 15.46 -14.51 -1.06
C GLU A 121 15.21 -13.00 -1.24
N LEU A 122 14.58 -12.59 -2.33
CA LEU A 122 14.16 -11.19 -2.51
C LEU A 122 13.21 -10.75 -1.41
N GLU A 123 12.25 -11.58 -0.98
CA GLU A 123 11.36 -11.32 0.16
C GLU A 123 12.15 -11.18 1.46
N ALA A 124 13.13 -12.05 1.70
CA ALA A 124 13.99 -11.98 2.87
C ALA A 124 14.82 -10.68 2.88
N ILE A 125 15.34 -10.24 1.73
CA ILE A 125 16.02 -8.94 1.61
C ILE A 125 15.04 -7.80 1.84
N ALA A 126 13.87 -7.82 1.20
CA ALA A 126 12.84 -6.81 1.31
C ALA A 126 12.36 -6.60 2.76
N SER A 127 12.26 -7.69 3.55
CA SER A 127 11.86 -7.64 4.96
C SER A 127 12.82 -6.82 5.84
N THR A 128 14.10 -6.70 5.45
CA THR A 128 15.08 -5.87 6.16
C THR A 128 14.92 -4.37 5.87
N ILE A 129 14.17 -4.01 4.84
CA ILE A 129 13.98 -2.63 4.37
C ILE A 129 12.70 -2.03 4.97
N GLY A 130 11.62 -2.80 4.99
CA GLY A 130 10.34 -2.37 5.55
C GLY A 130 9.31 -3.51 5.59
N ALA A 131 8.35 -3.41 6.53
CA ALA A 131 7.37 -4.47 6.79
C ALA A 131 6.49 -4.82 5.57
N ASP A 132 6.09 -3.81 4.77
CA ASP A 132 5.25 -4.02 3.60
C ASP A 132 6.07 -4.39 2.33
N CYS A 133 7.42 -4.23 2.35
CA CYS A 133 8.23 -4.46 1.15
C CYS A 133 8.12 -5.91 0.60
N PRO A 134 8.13 -6.98 1.42
CA PRO A 134 8.06 -8.34 0.91
C PRO A 134 6.78 -8.63 0.12
N PHE A 135 5.65 -8.02 0.50
CA PHE A 135 4.38 -8.15 -0.23
C PHE A 135 4.54 -7.86 -1.73
N PHE A 136 5.27 -6.79 -2.08
CA PHE A 136 5.42 -6.33 -3.46
C PHE A 136 6.40 -7.18 -4.30
N ILE A 137 7.11 -8.13 -3.70
CA ILE A 137 7.94 -9.08 -4.45
C ILE A 137 7.04 -9.98 -5.30
N ARG A 138 6.06 -10.66 -4.69
CA ARG A 138 5.06 -11.48 -5.41
C ARG A 138 3.89 -10.65 -5.93
N ASN A 139 3.51 -9.62 -5.21
CA ASN A 139 2.52 -8.62 -5.63
C ASN A 139 1.15 -9.23 -5.99
N THR A 140 0.69 -10.16 -5.18
CA THR A 140 -0.61 -10.85 -5.29
C THR A 140 -1.41 -10.67 -4.01
N PRO A 141 -2.75 -10.81 -4.03
CA PRO A 141 -3.55 -10.69 -2.81
C PRO A 141 -3.10 -11.66 -1.73
N VAL A 142 -2.94 -11.15 -0.49
CA VAL A 142 -2.51 -11.94 0.67
C VAL A 142 -3.28 -11.57 1.92
N PHE A 143 -3.51 -12.55 2.78
CA PHE A 143 -3.87 -12.34 4.17
C PHE A 143 -2.59 -12.11 4.96
N ALA A 144 -2.47 -10.94 5.56
CA ALA A 144 -1.31 -10.52 6.33
C ALA A 144 -1.61 -10.57 7.83
N THR A 145 -0.70 -11.17 8.59
CA THR A 145 -0.78 -11.31 10.06
C THR A 145 0.52 -10.88 10.73
N GLY A 146 0.64 -11.14 12.04
CA GLY A 146 1.76 -10.64 12.85
C GLY A 146 1.72 -9.12 12.93
N THR A 147 2.80 -8.45 12.66
CA THR A 147 2.85 -6.97 12.55
C THR A 147 2.51 -6.48 11.13
N GLY A 148 1.84 -7.30 10.32
CA GLY A 148 1.57 -7.07 8.91
C GLY A 148 2.66 -7.65 7.98
N ASN A 149 3.47 -8.57 8.48
CA ASN A 149 4.67 -9.08 7.82
C ASN A 149 4.66 -10.59 7.57
N GLN A 150 3.61 -11.29 7.96
CA GLN A 150 3.42 -12.72 7.69
C GLN A 150 2.30 -12.87 6.66
N PHE A 151 2.63 -13.40 5.48
CA PHE A 151 1.73 -13.42 4.33
C PHE A 151 1.27 -14.84 4.00
N GLU A 152 -0.04 -14.99 3.81
CA GLU A 152 -0.67 -16.20 3.30
C GLU A 152 -1.44 -15.83 2.04
N PRO A 153 -1.19 -16.46 0.89
CA PRO A 153 -1.92 -16.19 -0.34
C PRO A 153 -3.43 -16.40 -0.16
N VAL A 154 -4.24 -15.54 -0.77
CA VAL A 154 -5.70 -15.69 -0.81
C VAL A 154 -6.20 -15.65 -2.24
N ASP A 155 -7.22 -16.46 -2.51
CA ASP A 155 -7.91 -16.48 -3.80
C ASP A 155 -8.98 -15.37 -3.80
N LEU A 156 -8.59 -14.17 -4.22
CA LEU A 156 -9.44 -13.00 -4.30
C LEU A 156 -9.16 -12.24 -5.61
N SER A 157 -10.19 -12.04 -6.42
CA SER A 157 -10.12 -11.21 -7.61
C SER A 157 -11.20 -10.13 -7.57
N LEU A 158 -10.77 -8.88 -7.71
CA LEU A 158 -11.65 -7.71 -7.82
C LEU A 158 -11.63 -7.10 -9.23
N LYS A 159 -11.16 -7.82 -10.24
CA LYS A 159 -10.98 -7.33 -11.63
C LYS A 159 -12.28 -6.80 -12.28
N ASP A 160 -13.43 -7.24 -11.79
CA ASP A 160 -14.74 -6.83 -12.33
C ASP A 160 -15.29 -5.56 -11.64
N TYR A 161 -14.56 -5.04 -10.66
CA TYR A 161 -14.95 -3.85 -9.91
C TYR A 161 -14.16 -2.62 -10.35
N TYR A 162 -14.75 -1.45 -10.12
CA TYR A 162 -14.11 -0.15 -10.25
C TYR A 162 -13.70 0.35 -8.87
N LEU A 163 -12.52 0.96 -8.82
CA LEU A 163 -11.97 1.57 -7.62
C LEU A 163 -12.01 3.09 -7.77
N CYS A 164 -12.53 3.76 -6.76
CA CYS A 164 -12.27 5.18 -6.51
C CYS A 164 -11.37 5.29 -5.28
N LEU A 165 -10.22 5.93 -5.42
CA LEU A 165 -9.24 6.16 -4.35
C LEU A 165 -9.09 7.65 -4.14
N VAL A 166 -9.33 8.10 -2.91
CA VAL A 166 -9.26 9.51 -2.50
C VAL A 166 -8.27 9.68 -1.37
N LYS A 167 -7.32 10.62 -1.49
CA LYS A 167 -6.41 10.98 -0.40
C LYS A 167 -6.51 12.48 -0.15
N PRO A 168 -7.09 12.92 0.98
CA PRO A 168 -7.14 14.33 1.38
C PRO A 168 -5.74 14.83 1.78
N ASP A 169 -5.56 16.14 1.78
CA ASP A 169 -4.30 16.75 2.25
C ASP A 169 -4.21 16.74 3.78
N VAL A 170 -4.24 15.52 4.33
CA VAL A 170 -4.11 15.21 5.76
C VAL A 170 -3.07 14.12 5.93
N ALA A 171 -2.17 14.30 6.89
CA ALA A 171 -1.21 13.28 7.30
C ALA A 171 -1.69 12.61 8.60
N VAL A 172 -1.67 11.29 8.63
CA VAL A 172 -1.96 10.47 9.82
C VAL A 172 -0.73 9.65 10.15
N SER A 173 -0.24 9.77 11.38
CA SER A 173 0.88 8.94 11.82
C SER A 173 0.40 7.57 12.31
N THR A 174 1.23 6.55 12.13
CA THR A 174 0.92 5.19 12.64
C THR A 174 0.66 5.18 14.16
N PRO A 175 1.44 5.86 15.02
CA PRO A 175 1.11 5.95 16.45
C PRO A 175 -0.25 6.58 16.73
N GLU A 176 -0.65 7.58 15.96
CA GLU A 176 -1.97 8.19 16.07
C GLU A 176 -3.09 7.20 15.73
N ALA A 177 -2.94 6.41 14.67
CA ALA A 177 -3.90 5.41 14.27
C ALA A 177 -4.13 4.35 15.37
N TYR A 178 -3.09 3.95 16.09
CA TYR A 178 -3.19 3.02 17.23
C TYR A 178 -3.76 3.63 18.52
N SER A 179 -3.83 4.94 18.66
CA SER A 179 -4.00 5.63 19.96
C SER A 179 -5.31 5.35 20.71
N MET A 180 -6.39 5.01 20.00
CA MET A 180 -7.70 4.71 20.58
C MET A 180 -8.18 3.28 20.29
N VAL A 181 -7.33 2.45 19.69
CA VAL A 181 -7.69 1.08 19.35
C VAL A 181 -7.58 0.20 20.61
N THR A 182 -8.64 -0.51 20.89
CA THR A 182 -8.65 -1.60 21.89
C THR A 182 -8.48 -2.92 21.13
N PRO A 183 -7.34 -3.60 21.26
CA PRO A 183 -7.11 -4.85 20.57
C PRO A 183 -8.14 -5.93 20.96
N ALA A 184 -8.74 -6.57 19.98
CA ALA A 184 -9.68 -7.68 20.18
C ALA A 184 -9.61 -8.65 19.00
N ALA A 185 -9.67 -9.95 19.29
CA ALA A 185 -9.82 -10.93 18.22
C ALA A 185 -11.17 -10.72 17.51
N PRO A 186 -11.19 -10.67 16.17
CA PRO A 186 -12.45 -10.52 15.44
C PRO A 186 -13.33 -11.78 15.61
N GLU A 187 -14.65 -11.61 15.60
CA GLU A 187 -15.59 -12.73 15.64
C GLU A 187 -15.52 -13.59 14.37
N THR A 188 -15.25 -12.95 13.24
CA THR A 188 -15.09 -13.58 11.92
C THR A 188 -13.80 -13.07 11.28
N SER A 189 -12.94 -13.98 10.84
CA SER A 189 -11.69 -13.61 10.17
C SER A 189 -11.96 -12.95 8.82
N LEU A 190 -11.10 -12.00 8.44
CA LEU A 190 -11.13 -11.40 7.10
C LEU A 190 -11.00 -12.45 5.99
N LYS A 191 -10.31 -13.58 6.22
CA LYS A 191 -10.25 -14.72 5.28
C LYS A 191 -11.60 -15.35 4.98
N GLU A 192 -12.52 -15.30 5.92
CA GLU A 192 -13.90 -15.79 5.74
C GLU A 192 -14.75 -14.74 5.05
N ILE A 193 -14.59 -13.47 5.46
CA ILE A 193 -15.39 -12.35 4.92
C ILE A 193 -15.12 -12.14 3.43
N ILE A 194 -13.86 -12.26 2.96
CA ILE A 194 -13.53 -12.08 1.53
C ILE A 194 -14.15 -13.13 0.60
N ARG A 195 -14.68 -14.25 1.14
CA ARG A 195 -15.42 -15.26 0.37
C ARG A 195 -16.86 -14.86 0.08
N LEU A 196 -17.37 -13.84 0.80
CA LEU A 196 -18.70 -13.31 0.58
C LEU A 196 -18.67 -12.32 -0.61
N PRO A 197 -19.82 -12.09 -1.27
CA PRO A 197 -19.94 -11.01 -2.26
C PRO A 197 -19.51 -9.66 -1.67
N VAL A 198 -18.90 -8.79 -2.47
CA VAL A 198 -18.43 -7.45 -2.01
C VAL A 198 -19.56 -6.62 -1.39
N SER A 199 -20.80 -6.79 -1.86
CA SER A 199 -21.99 -6.14 -1.30
C SER A 199 -22.30 -6.49 0.16
N GLU A 200 -21.72 -7.59 0.67
CA GLU A 200 -21.88 -8.01 2.07
C GLU A 200 -20.72 -7.56 2.98
N TRP A 201 -19.71 -6.87 2.44
CA TRP A 201 -18.52 -6.50 3.22
C TRP A 201 -18.73 -5.28 4.13
N LYS A 202 -19.65 -4.37 3.79
CA LYS A 202 -19.84 -3.07 4.44
C LYS A 202 -19.87 -3.13 5.96
N GLU A 203 -20.66 -4.05 6.53
CA GLU A 203 -20.85 -4.15 8.00
C GLU A 203 -19.93 -5.18 8.66
N ARG A 204 -19.18 -5.94 7.86
CA ARG A 204 -18.38 -7.08 8.35
C ARG A 204 -16.87 -6.83 8.27
N MET A 205 -16.45 -6.05 7.30
CA MET A 205 -15.05 -5.77 7.03
C MET A 205 -14.74 -4.33 7.42
N VAL A 206 -14.16 -4.13 8.59
CA VAL A 206 -13.85 -2.82 9.15
C VAL A 206 -12.35 -2.56 9.16
N ASN A 207 -11.96 -1.30 9.29
CA ASN A 207 -10.60 -0.92 9.64
C ASN A 207 -10.61 -0.31 11.05
N ASP A 208 -10.04 -1.01 12.03
CA ASP A 208 -10.03 -0.60 13.43
C ASP A 208 -9.39 0.79 13.65
N PHE A 209 -8.49 1.22 12.77
CA PHE A 209 -7.88 2.54 12.86
C PHE A 209 -8.87 3.69 12.59
N GLU A 210 -9.97 3.43 11.89
CA GLU A 210 -11.01 4.43 11.65
C GLU A 210 -11.56 4.99 12.98
N ARG A 211 -11.63 4.16 14.02
CA ARG A 211 -12.07 4.58 15.37
C ARG A 211 -11.19 5.67 16.00
N SER A 212 -9.90 5.67 15.68
CA SER A 212 -8.94 6.65 16.18
C SER A 212 -8.82 7.86 15.25
N VAL A 213 -8.89 7.62 13.95
CA VAL A 213 -8.57 8.60 12.93
C VAL A 213 -9.75 9.51 12.63
N PHE A 214 -10.96 8.98 12.47
CA PHE A 214 -12.13 9.75 12.07
C PHE A 214 -12.50 10.89 13.05
N PRO A 215 -12.52 10.68 14.37
CA PRO A 215 -12.82 11.78 15.31
C PRO A 215 -11.82 12.93 15.26
N ARG A 216 -10.57 12.66 14.86
CA ARG A 216 -9.50 13.67 14.75
C ARG A 216 -9.45 14.31 13.38
N HIS A 217 -9.82 13.57 12.35
CA HIS A 217 -9.81 13.98 10.94
C HIS A 217 -11.16 13.72 10.27
N PRO A 218 -12.24 14.48 10.62
CA PRO A 218 -13.58 14.22 10.09
C PRO A 218 -13.70 14.29 8.57
N VAL A 219 -12.73 14.91 7.89
CA VAL A 219 -12.67 14.92 6.42
C VAL A 219 -12.51 13.52 5.84
N ILE A 220 -11.78 12.64 6.52
CA ILE A 220 -11.54 11.26 6.06
C ILE A 220 -12.84 10.45 6.16
N GLU A 221 -13.58 10.60 7.26
CA GLU A 221 -14.91 9.97 7.43
C GLU A 221 -15.89 10.47 6.36
N ARG A 222 -15.98 11.79 6.13
CA ARG A 222 -16.85 12.35 5.10
C ARG A 222 -16.54 11.83 3.69
N ILE A 223 -15.26 11.58 3.37
CA ILE A 223 -14.88 10.95 2.10
C ILE A 223 -15.48 9.55 2.00
N LYS A 224 -15.39 8.73 3.07
CA LYS A 224 -15.99 7.40 3.12
C LYS A 224 -17.51 7.45 2.92
N ASP A 225 -18.18 8.35 3.61
CA ASP A 225 -19.63 8.54 3.48
C ASP A 225 -20.00 8.97 2.06
N THR A 226 -19.28 9.92 1.48
CA THR A 226 -19.50 10.36 0.09
C THR A 226 -19.31 9.22 -0.92
N LEU A 227 -18.34 8.32 -0.71
CA LEU A 227 -18.18 7.15 -1.57
C LEU A 227 -19.38 6.20 -1.46
N TYR A 228 -19.92 5.98 -0.25
CA TYR A 228 -21.15 5.19 -0.08
C TYR A 228 -22.38 5.87 -0.70
N GLU A 229 -22.55 7.19 -0.51
CA GLU A 229 -23.60 7.95 -1.17
C GLU A 229 -23.52 7.91 -2.69
N GLY A 230 -22.29 7.81 -3.21
CA GLY A 230 -22.00 7.61 -4.64
C GLY A 230 -22.21 6.17 -5.13
N GLY A 231 -22.67 5.25 -4.27
CA GLY A 231 -23.02 3.87 -4.63
C GLY A 231 -21.90 2.85 -4.46
N ALA A 232 -20.87 3.13 -3.62
CA ALA A 232 -19.88 2.14 -3.28
C ALA A 232 -20.53 0.93 -2.58
N LEU A 233 -20.21 -0.27 -3.03
CA LEU A 233 -20.58 -1.51 -2.34
C LEU A 233 -19.81 -1.66 -1.03
N TYR A 234 -18.54 -1.26 -1.06
CA TYR A 234 -17.66 -1.25 0.09
C TYR A 234 -16.73 -0.05 0.02
N ALA A 235 -16.55 0.64 1.14
CA ALA A 235 -15.59 1.73 1.28
C ALA A 235 -14.90 1.67 2.64
N ALA A 236 -13.59 1.94 2.68
CA ALA A 236 -12.80 1.92 3.89
C ALA A 236 -11.54 2.80 3.76
N MET A 237 -10.98 3.18 4.91
CA MET A 237 -9.65 3.76 4.96
C MET A 237 -8.60 2.67 4.73
N SER A 238 -7.56 2.95 3.96
CA SER A 238 -6.45 2.02 3.70
C SER A 238 -5.35 2.16 4.75
N GLY A 239 -5.03 1.07 5.44
CA GLY A 239 -4.00 1.04 6.49
C GLY A 239 -4.27 2.08 7.57
N SER A 240 -3.25 2.82 7.99
CA SER A 240 -3.37 3.93 8.95
C SER A 240 -3.94 5.22 8.35
N GLY A 241 -4.29 5.22 7.08
CA GLY A 241 -4.80 6.39 6.36
C GLY A 241 -3.64 7.24 5.76
N SER A 242 -3.99 8.40 5.23
CA SER A 242 -5.32 9.02 5.18
C SER A 242 -6.16 8.65 3.94
N SER A 243 -5.67 7.75 3.06
CA SER A 243 -6.44 7.36 1.87
C SER A 243 -7.68 6.58 2.23
N VAL A 244 -8.77 6.88 1.54
CA VAL A 244 -10.02 6.13 1.57
C VAL A 244 -10.31 5.62 0.17
N PHE A 245 -10.81 4.41 0.05
CA PHE A 245 -11.20 3.84 -1.22
C PHE A 245 -12.63 3.32 -1.20
N GLY A 246 -13.25 3.26 -2.38
CA GLY A 246 -14.56 2.64 -2.60
C GLY A 246 -14.50 1.65 -3.77
N LEU A 247 -15.20 0.55 -3.63
CA LEU A 247 -15.40 -0.47 -4.67
C LEU A 247 -16.81 -0.33 -5.27
N PHE A 248 -16.90 -0.31 -6.59
CA PHE A 248 -18.12 -0.07 -7.35
C PHE A 248 -18.31 -1.13 -8.44
N GLU A 249 -19.56 -1.44 -8.77
CA GLU A 249 -19.89 -2.32 -9.93
C GLU A 249 -19.75 -1.60 -11.28
N LYS A 250 -19.80 -0.27 -11.27
CA LYS A 250 -19.80 0.56 -12.49
C LYS A 250 -18.74 1.65 -12.41
N PRO A 251 -18.30 2.19 -13.54
CA PRO A 251 -17.40 3.35 -13.55
C PRO A 251 -17.96 4.49 -12.70
N THR A 252 -17.06 5.17 -11.98
CA THR A 252 -17.37 6.36 -11.19
C THR A 252 -16.97 7.62 -11.96
N HIS A 253 -17.55 8.77 -11.57
CA HIS A 253 -17.33 10.07 -12.22
C HIS A 253 -17.13 11.19 -11.20
N PHE A 254 -16.54 10.88 -10.05
CA PHE A 254 -16.30 11.88 -8.98
C PHE A 254 -15.38 13.01 -9.44
N LYS A 255 -14.41 12.72 -10.32
CA LYS A 255 -13.53 13.72 -10.90
C LYS A 255 -14.31 14.77 -11.72
N GLU A 256 -15.27 14.31 -12.52
CA GLU A 256 -16.11 15.20 -13.35
C GLU A 256 -17.05 16.07 -12.49
N GLN A 257 -17.47 15.54 -11.34
CA GLN A 257 -18.34 16.22 -10.39
C GLN A 257 -17.58 17.17 -9.46
N SER A 258 -16.25 17.19 -9.50
CA SER A 258 -15.38 18.02 -8.65
C SER A 258 -15.58 17.83 -7.14
N LEU A 259 -16.10 16.68 -6.72
CA LEU A 259 -16.41 16.39 -5.31
C LEU A 259 -15.15 16.29 -4.44
N PHE A 260 -14.01 15.97 -5.02
CA PHE A 260 -12.73 15.79 -4.34
C PHE A 260 -11.63 16.66 -4.95
N SER A 261 -11.98 17.92 -5.34
CA SER A 261 -11.06 18.83 -6.05
C SER A 261 -9.74 19.10 -5.30
N ASP A 262 -9.79 19.11 -3.96
CA ASP A 262 -8.64 19.39 -3.10
C ASP A 262 -7.92 18.11 -2.62
N CYS A 263 -8.26 16.96 -3.24
CA CYS A 263 -7.69 15.66 -2.88
C CYS A 263 -6.92 15.07 -4.07
N PHE A 264 -5.98 14.18 -3.76
CA PHE A 264 -5.56 13.22 -4.77
C PHE A 264 -6.74 12.28 -5.05
N LEU A 265 -7.07 12.12 -6.32
CA LEU A 265 -8.16 11.27 -6.78
C LEU A 265 -7.67 10.36 -7.90
N TRP A 266 -7.94 9.07 -7.77
CA TRP A 266 -7.76 8.09 -8.82
C TRP A 266 -9.03 7.27 -8.99
N GLU A 267 -9.46 7.07 -10.22
CA GLU A 267 -10.62 6.26 -10.59
C GLU A 267 -10.25 5.33 -11.73
N GLY A 268 -10.66 4.07 -11.66
CA GLY A 268 -10.42 3.12 -12.72
C GLY A 268 -10.87 1.70 -12.39
N GLN A 269 -10.85 0.84 -13.38
CA GLN A 269 -11.14 -0.59 -13.20
C GLN A 269 -9.94 -1.30 -12.60
N LEU A 270 -10.22 -2.22 -11.69
CA LEU A 270 -9.22 -3.16 -11.18
C LEU A 270 -8.91 -4.24 -12.23
N SER A 271 -7.67 -4.68 -12.32
CA SER A 271 -7.17 -5.62 -13.34
C SER A 271 -6.50 -6.83 -12.72
#